data_e384f4afe655f81adca44e00d3d5f31f
#
_entry.id   e384f4afe655f81adca44e00d3d5f31f
#
_cell.length_a   1.000
_cell.length_b   1.000
_cell.length_c   1.000
_cell.angle_alpha   90.00
_cell.angle_beta   90.00
_cell.angle_gamma   90.00
#
_symmetry.space_group_name_H-M   'P 1'
#
loop_
_entity.id
_entity.type
_entity.pdbx_description
1 polymer ?
#
loop_
_entity_poly.entity_id
_entity_poly.type
_entity_poly.pdbx_seq_one_letter_code
_entity_poly.pdbx_strand_id
1 'polypeptide(L)'
;MTSPIIVGHRGARNLWAENSITGFRNLLDLSVESVEFDVHLSATGELLVIHDATLDRTTERSGRVSELAAGEYRSVILKGTDEHIPTLEDVLEIYAPTGLELHVELKADADGKPYEGLEAKAAAMIDRFGVADNSFLTSFSSEVLKTIGEVAPHIRRLSSLNHRSVQPLGLRQSVEAMLQVSDVLAIEKALLLEEWELLSALVPAEKLGVWVPNELEDLSFWLKRPVRQITTDRPDLAVKAREGLFDAAH
;
A
#
# COMPACT_ATOMS: atom_id res chain seq x y z
N MET A 1 -9.92 17.60 -15.23
CA MET A 1 -9.71 16.60 -14.18
C MET A 1 -8.23 16.57 -13.88
N THR A 2 -7.83 16.52 -12.62
CA THR A 2 -6.41 16.31 -12.25
C THR A 2 -6.00 14.89 -12.65
N SER A 3 -4.76 14.73 -13.12
CA SER A 3 -4.21 13.40 -13.43
C SER A 3 -4.20 12.53 -12.17
N PRO A 4 -4.46 11.21 -12.27
CA PRO A 4 -4.29 10.30 -11.14
C PRO A 4 -2.90 10.39 -10.51
N ILE A 5 -2.82 10.30 -9.18
CA ILE A 5 -1.52 10.21 -8.49
C ILE A 5 -0.89 8.84 -8.73
N ILE A 6 0.43 8.80 -8.82
CA ILE A 6 1.21 7.57 -8.99
C ILE A 6 1.73 7.14 -7.62
N VAL A 7 1.41 5.90 -7.25
CA VAL A 7 1.82 5.28 -5.98
C VAL A 7 2.86 4.19 -6.29
N GLY A 8 4.06 4.32 -5.75
CA GLY A 8 5.10 3.30 -5.86
C GLY A 8 4.81 2.12 -4.92
N HIS A 9 4.41 0.98 -5.47
CA HIS A 9 4.02 -0.22 -4.73
C HIS A 9 5.24 -0.92 -4.14
N ARG A 10 5.29 -1.06 -2.81
CA ARG A 10 6.41 -1.65 -2.04
C ARG A 10 7.77 -1.07 -2.39
N GLY A 11 7.84 0.25 -2.58
CA GLY A 11 9.07 0.90 -3.02
C GLY A 11 9.48 0.59 -4.46
N ALA A 12 8.53 0.28 -5.37
CA ALA A 12 8.74 -0.07 -6.77
C ALA A 12 9.42 -1.44 -6.98
N ARG A 13 8.76 -2.49 -6.50
CA ARG A 13 9.29 -3.87 -6.42
C ARG A 13 9.76 -4.50 -7.74
N ASN A 14 9.36 -3.97 -8.90
CA ASN A 14 9.84 -4.45 -10.19
C ASN A 14 11.12 -3.73 -10.67
N LEU A 15 11.61 -2.75 -9.90
CA LEU A 15 12.88 -2.06 -10.13
C LEU A 15 13.91 -2.44 -9.09
N TRP A 16 13.49 -2.61 -7.84
CA TRP A 16 14.35 -2.90 -6.69
C TRP A 16 13.73 -4.01 -5.83
N ALA A 17 14.47 -4.51 -4.85
CA ALA A 17 13.91 -5.46 -3.89
C ALA A 17 12.71 -4.84 -3.16
N GLU A 18 11.58 -5.57 -3.10
CA GLU A 18 10.37 -5.07 -2.49
C GLU A 18 10.56 -4.74 -1.01
N ASN A 19 9.97 -3.65 -0.57
CA ASN A 19 10.04 -3.19 0.81
C ASN A 19 11.48 -3.02 1.33
N SER A 20 12.44 -2.67 0.45
CA SER A 20 13.84 -2.40 0.81
C SER A 20 14.11 -0.91 1.01
N ILE A 21 15.08 -0.58 1.85
CA ILE A 21 15.52 0.81 2.06
C ILE A 21 16.05 1.42 0.76
N THR A 22 16.80 0.65 -0.03
CA THR A 22 17.26 1.08 -1.36
C THR A 22 16.08 1.39 -2.28
N GLY A 23 15.05 0.53 -2.33
CA GLY A 23 13.85 0.78 -3.13
C GLY A 23 13.14 2.06 -2.70
N PHE A 24 12.95 2.26 -1.40
CA PHE A 24 12.31 3.45 -0.85
C PHE A 24 13.08 4.75 -1.14
N ARG A 25 14.40 4.73 -1.04
CA ARG A 25 15.24 5.90 -1.35
C ARG A 25 15.23 6.22 -2.85
N ASN A 26 15.41 5.20 -3.69
CA ASN A 26 15.44 5.40 -5.14
C ASN A 26 14.08 5.84 -5.71
N LEU A 27 12.97 5.48 -5.04
CA LEU A 27 11.64 5.95 -5.43
C LEU A 27 11.52 7.48 -5.34
N LEU A 28 12.27 8.14 -4.46
CA LEU A 28 12.27 9.60 -4.32
C LEU A 28 12.84 10.32 -5.56
N ASP A 29 13.65 9.62 -6.37
CA ASP A 29 14.19 10.17 -7.63
C ASP A 29 13.17 10.14 -8.78
N LEU A 30 12.02 9.48 -8.56
CA LEU A 30 10.92 9.44 -9.50
C LEU A 30 9.85 10.48 -9.13
N SER A 31 9.20 11.06 -10.14
CA SER A 31 8.12 12.05 -9.95
C SER A 31 6.81 11.37 -9.56
N VAL A 32 6.81 10.69 -8.39
CA VAL A 32 5.62 10.05 -7.80
C VAL A 32 5.07 10.90 -6.66
N GLU A 33 3.79 10.74 -6.36
CA GLU A 33 3.11 11.48 -5.29
C GLU A 33 2.94 10.66 -4.02
N SER A 34 3.13 9.33 -4.10
CA SER A 34 2.85 8.43 -2.98
C SER A 34 3.71 7.17 -3.02
N VAL A 35 3.87 6.56 -1.86
CA VAL A 35 4.48 5.23 -1.66
C VAL A 35 3.52 4.34 -0.88
N GLU A 36 3.49 3.07 -1.24
CA GLU A 36 2.78 2.03 -0.50
C GLU A 36 3.77 0.99 0.02
N PHE A 37 3.52 0.48 1.22
CA PHE A 37 4.30 -0.58 1.86
C PHE A 37 3.51 -1.31 2.96
N ASP A 38 3.99 -2.52 3.28
CA ASP A 38 3.30 -3.51 4.09
C ASP A 38 3.89 -3.63 5.50
N VAL A 39 3.06 -3.68 6.54
CA VAL A 39 3.51 -3.74 7.94
C VAL A 39 2.97 -4.97 8.65
N HIS A 40 3.86 -5.75 9.25
CA HIS A 40 3.59 -6.84 10.16
C HIS A 40 4.13 -6.55 11.56
N LEU A 41 3.69 -7.34 12.55
CA LEU A 41 4.13 -7.26 13.94
C LEU A 41 4.99 -8.48 14.29
N SER A 42 6.19 -8.26 14.86
CA SER A 42 7.03 -9.34 15.42
C SER A 42 6.48 -9.84 16.76
N ALA A 43 7.04 -10.94 17.29
CA ALA A 43 6.69 -11.47 18.61
C ALA A 43 6.88 -10.47 19.75
N THR A 44 7.76 -9.51 19.58
CA THR A 44 8.11 -8.49 20.58
C THR A 44 7.52 -7.11 20.30
N GLY A 45 6.68 -7.03 19.25
CA GLY A 45 5.93 -5.83 18.94
C GLY A 45 6.68 -4.81 18.06
N GLU A 46 7.71 -5.24 17.33
CA GLU A 46 8.38 -4.43 16.31
C GLU A 46 7.53 -4.38 15.04
N LEU A 47 7.39 -3.21 14.46
CA LEU A 47 6.66 -2.98 13.21
C LEU A 47 7.61 -3.22 12.03
N LEU A 48 7.50 -4.37 11.38
CA LEU A 48 8.40 -4.83 10.32
C LEU A 48 7.78 -4.62 8.95
N VAL A 49 8.56 -4.08 8.01
CA VAL A 49 8.09 -3.77 6.65
C VAL A 49 8.43 -4.92 5.71
N ILE A 50 7.45 -5.78 5.49
CA ILE A 50 7.53 -6.96 4.62
C ILE A 50 6.11 -7.34 4.18
N HIS A 51 5.93 -7.87 2.96
CA HIS A 51 4.59 -8.18 2.45
C HIS A 51 4.00 -9.48 3.03
N ASP A 52 4.78 -10.58 3.00
CA ASP A 52 4.28 -11.88 3.41
C ASP A 52 4.37 -12.05 4.93
N ALA A 53 3.43 -12.78 5.50
CA ALA A 53 3.48 -13.16 6.92
C ALA A 53 4.60 -14.17 7.23
N THR A 54 5.30 -14.67 6.20
CA THR A 54 6.46 -15.55 6.31
C THR A 54 7.66 -14.97 5.56
N LEU A 55 8.85 -15.36 5.99
CA LEU A 55 10.12 -14.86 5.49
C LEU A 55 10.55 -15.46 4.15
N ASP A 56 9.97 -16.59 3.76
CA ASP A 56 10.47 -17.56 2.79
C ASP A 56 10.64 -17.00 1.37
N ARG A 57 9.72 -16.15 0.92
CA ARG A 57 9.73 -15.65 -0.47
C ARG A 57 10.78 -14.57 -0.71
N THR A 58 10.86 -13.60 0.18
CA THR A 58 11.63 -12.37 -0.04
C THR A 58 12.92 -12.26 0.76
N THR A 59 13.20 -13.22 1.68
CA THR A 59 14.41 -13.21 2.49
C THR A 59 15.21 -14.50 2.35
N GLU A 60 16.47 -14.48 2.80
CA GLU A 60 17.34 -15.67 2.85
C GLU A 60 16.97 -16.64 4.00
N ARG A 61 15.90 -16.36 4.73
CA ARG A 61 15.46 -17.10 5.91
C ARG A 61 14.04 -17.62 5.75
N SER A 62 13.69 -18.67 6.50
CA SER A 62 12.31 -19.21 6.58
C SER A 62 11.74 -18.98 7.96
N GLY A 63 10.40 -18.99 8.04
CA GLY A 63 9.65 -18.90 9.28
C GLY A 63 8.62 -17.76 9.27
N ARG A 64 7.92 -17.60 10.38
CA ARG A 64 6.87 -16.57 10.52
C ARG A 64 7.46 -15.26 11.01
N VAL A 65 7.00 -14.15 10.45
CA VAL A 65 7.36 -12.80 10.91
C VAL A 65 6.94 -12.59 12.37
N SER A 66 5.76 -13.08 12.74
CA SER A 66 5.21 -13.00 14.10
C SER A 66 6.00 -13.78 15.17
N GLU A 67 6.97 -14.62 14.78
CA GLU A 67 7.80 -15.39 15.68
C GLU A 67 9.19 -14.78 15.90
N LEU A 68 9.55 -13.73 15.16
CA LEU A 68 10.84 -13.05 15.30
C LEU A 68 11.01 -12.44 16.70
N ALA A 69 12.11 -12.78 17.37
CA ALA A 69 12.49 -12.22 18.66
C ALA A 69 13.00 -10.78 18.52
N ALA A 70 13.15 -10.09 19.64
CA ALA A 70 13.59 -8.69 19.69
C ALA A 70 14.91 -8.48 18.92
N GLY A 71 14.90 -7.58 17.95
CA GLY A 71 16.07 -7.24 17.13
C GLY A 71 16.51 -8.32 16.15
N GLU A 72 15.86 -9.47 16.10
CA GLU A 72 16.21 -10.60 15.24
C GLU A 72 16.09 -10.27 13.76
N TYR A 73 15.15 -9.37 13.38
CA TYR A 73 14.94 -8.89 12.00
C TYR A 73 16.22 -8.33 11.37
N ARG A 74 17.17 -7.77 12.17
CA ARG A 74 18.46 -7.24 11.69
C ARG A 74 19.36 -8.31 11.07
N SER A 75 19.09 -9.58 11.35
CA SER A 75 19.80 -10.73 10.75
C SER A 75 19.03 -11.36 9.57
N VAL A 76 17.82 -10.87 9.26
CA VAL A 76 16.99 -11.40 8.19
C VAL A 76 17.22 -10.58 6.93
N ILE A 77 18.07 -11.09 6.05
CA ILE A 77 18.52 -10.40 4.84
C ILE A 77 17.50 -10.58 3.69
N LEU A 78 17.17 -9.50 3.01
CA LEU A 78 16.35 -9.52 1.80
C LEU A 78 17.10 -10.15 0.65
N LYS A 79 16.47 -11.07 -0.09
CA LYS A 79 17.09 -11.77 -1.22
C LYS A 79 17.68 -10.82 -2.25
N GLY A 80 18.92 -11.12 -2.65
CA GLY A 80 19.63 -10.34 -3.67
C GLY A 80 20.14 -8.98 -3.20
N THR A 81 20.18 -8.75 -1.89
CA THR A 81 20.68 -7.51 -1.27
C THR A 81 21.55 -7.80 -0.06
N ASP A 82 22.18 -6.76 0.51
CA ASP A 82 22.87 -6.78 1.82
C ASP A 82 21.98 -6.21 2.93
N GLU A 83 20.71 -5.87 2.60
CA GLU A 83 19.79 -5.19 3.51
C GLU A 83 18.97 -6.19 4.32
N HIS A 84 18.75 -5.89 5.58
CA HIS A 84 17.77 -6.60 6.40
C HIS A 84 16.36 -6.05 6.18
N ILE A 85 15.34 -6.75 6.68
CA ILE A 85 13.95 -6.27 6.73
C ILE A 85 13.92 -4.92 7.45
N PRO A 86 13.37 -3.85 6.83
CA PRO A 86 13.23 -2.56 7.49
C PRO A 86 12.14 -2.58 8.57
N THR A 87 12.22 -1.64 9.48
CA THR A 87 11.10 -1.29 10.36
C THR A 87 10.26 -0.16 9.78
N LEU A 88 9.04 0.02 10.29
CA LEU A 88 8.22 1.19 9.96
C LEU A 88 8.95 2.50 10.29
N GLU A 89 9.72 2.53 11.39
CA GLU A 89 10.54 3.67 11.76
C GLU A 89 11.56 4.03 10.68
N ASP A 90 12.32 3.05 10.15
CA ASP A 90 13.29 3.27 9.08
C ASP A 90 12.65 3.87 7.82
N VAL A 91 11.45 3.44 7.47
CA VAL A 91 10.72 3.96 6.30
C VAL A 91 10.19 5.38 6.57
N LEU A 92 9.65 5.63 7.75
CA LEU A 92 9.16 6.97 8.12
C LEU A 92 10.29 7.98 8.22
N GLU A 93 11.51 7.59 8.64
CA GLU A 93 12.69 8.47 8.60
C GLU A 93 13.01 8.96 7.18
N ILE A 94 12.77 8.13 6.16
CA ILE A 94 12.99 8.51 4.76
C ILE A 94 11.90 9.48 4.28
N TYR A 95 10.64 9.19 4.59
CA TYR A 95 9.51 9.87 3.96
C TYR A 95 8.94 11.05 4.74
N ALA A 96 9.12 11.13 6.06
CA ALA A 96 8.59 12.24 6.87
C ALA A 96 9.01 13.65 6.36
N PRO A 97 10.25 13.88 5.87
CA PRO A 97 10.63 15.18 5.35
C PRO A 97 10.13 15.47 3.92
N THR A 98 9.50 14.52 3.23
CA THR A 98 9.22 14.63 1.78
C THR A 98 7.85 15.22 1.45
N GLY A 99 6.87 15.06 2.34
CA GLY A 99 5.47 15.42 2.09
C GLY A 99 4.73 14.48 1.15
N LEU A 100 5.36 13.36 0.70
CA LEU A 100 4.65 12.32 -0.07
C LEU A 100 3.56 11.69 0.75
N GLU A 101 2.51 11.22 0.07
CA GLU A 101 1.44 10.44 0.69
C GLU A 101 1.91 9.02 0.99
N LEU A 102 1.62 8.51 2.20
CA LEU A 102 2.06 7.21 2.68
C LEU A 102 0.85 6.26 2.79
N HIS A 103 0.91 5.13 2.11
CA HIS A 103 -0.07 4.07 2.22
C HIS A 103 0.53 2.92 3.02
N VAL A 104 0.16 2.80 4.29
CA VAL A 104 0.70 1.83 5.24
C VAL A 104 -0.28 0.67 5.39
N GLU A 105 -0.02 -0.46 4.70
CA GLU A 105 -0.91 -1.61 4.75
C GLU A 105 -0.68 -2.44 6.01
N LEU A 106 -1.72 -2.55 6.83
CA LEU A 106 -1.71 -3.40 8.02
C LEU A 106 -2.11 -4.83 7.64
N LYS A 107 -1.14 -5.73 7.74
CA LYS A 107 -1.27 -7.13 7.33
C LYS A 107 -1.87 -8.01 8.43
N ALA A 108 -2.28 -9.21 8.06
CA ALA A 108 -2.63 -10.28 8.98
C ALA A 108 -1.45 -11.25 9.18
N ASP A 109 -1.47 -12.01 10.26
CA ASP A 109 -0.48 -13.05 10.53
C ASP A 109 -0.57 -14.24 9.54
N ALA A 110 0.30 -15.23 9.70
CA ALA A 110 0.35 -16.40 8.81
C ALA A 110 -0.88 -17.32 8.90
N ASP A 111 -1.72 -17.15 9.92
CA ASP A 111 -2.99 -17.85 10.08
C ASP A 111 -4.17 -17.00 9.56
N GLY A 112 -3.89 -15.81 8.99
CA GLY A 112 -4.88 -14.87 8.45
C GLY A 112 -5.60 -14.06 9.53
N LYS A 113 -5.06 -14.00 10.75
CA LYS A 113 -5.66 -13.26 11.87
C LYS A 113 -5.04 -11.86 11.96
N PRO A 114 -5.86 -10.83 12.27
CA PRO A 114 -5.33 -9.52 12.63
C PRO A 114 -4.38 -9.61 13.82
N TYR A 115 -3.30 -8.83 13.80
CA TYR A 115 -2.41 -8.71 14.94
C TYR A 115 -3.04 -7.86 16.03
N GLU A 116 -2.93 -8.28 17.28
CA GLU A 116 -3.41 -7.49 18.40
C GLU A 116 -2.58 -6.21 18.58
N GLY A 117 -3.23 -5.06 18.49
CA GLY A 117 -2.63 -3.75 18.72
C GLY A 117 -1.76 -3.20 17.60
N LEU A 118 -1.70 -3.84 16.42
CA LEU A 118 -0.96 -3.35 15.26
C LEU A 118 -1.44 -1.96 14.84
N GLU A 119 -2.75 -1.74 14.81
CA GLU A 119 -3.38 -0.48 14.41
C GLU A 119 -2.92 0.68 15.30
N ALA A 120 -3.00 0.49 16.62
CA ALA A 120 -2.61 1.51 17.59
C ALA A 120 -1.10 1.80 17.55
N LYS A 121 -0.26 0.76 17.37
CA LYS A 121 1.20 0.91 17.29
C LYS A 121 1.60 1.64 16.01
N ALA A 122 1.03 1.30 14.87
CA ALA A 122 1.29 1.96 13.59
C ALA A 122 0.85 3.42 13.62
N ALA A 123 -0.35 3.70 14.14
CA ALA A 123 -0.86 5.05 14.32
C ALA A 123 0.04 5.89 15.22
N ALA A 124 0.45 5.38 16.38
CA ALA A 124 1.35 6.07 17.30
C ALA A 124 2.72 6.38 16.67
N MET A 125 3.23 5.51 15.80
CA MET A 125 4.47 5.75 15.06
C MET A 125 4.29 6.88 14.03
N ILE A 126 3.20 6.86 13.26
CA ILE A 126 2.82 7.90 12.29
C ILE A 126 2.69 9.27 12.99
N ASP A 127 2.03 9.31 14.15
CA ASP A 127 1.88 10.52 14.96
C ASP A 127 3.23 11.04 15.47
N ARG A 128 4.10 10.14 15.94
CA ARG A 128 5.45 10.49 16.41
C ARG A 128 6.30 11.17 15.32
N PHE A 129 6.13 10.74 14.06
CA PHE A 129 6.81 11.34 12.91
C PHE A 129 6.09 12.58 12.35
N GLY A 130 4.89 12.91 12.85
CA GLY A 130 4.13 14.10 12.42
C GLY A 130 3.59 13.99 10.98
N VAL A 131 3.35 12.77 10.49
CA VAL A 131 2.92 12.53 9.10
C VAL A 131 1.47 12.03 8.97
N ALA A 132 0.67 12.18 10.02
CA ALA A 132 -0.73 11.71 10.05
C ALA A 132 -1.56 12.29 8.88
N ASP A 133 -1.41 13.57 8.59
CA ASP A 133 -2.15 14.27 7.52
C ASP A 133 -1.82 13.74 6.12
N ASN A 134 -0.61 13.17 5.94
CA ASN A 134 -0.14 12.61 4.68
C ASN A 134 -0.26 11.08 4.62
N SER A 135 -0.82 10.44 5.66
CA SER A 135 -0.86 8.98 5.76
C SER A 135 -2.27 8.42 5.55
N PHE A 136 -2.29 7.23 4.98
CA PHE A 136 -3.42 6.29 5.04
C PHE A 136 -2.97 5.02 5.74
N LEU A 137 -3.75 4.56 6.72
CA LEU A 137 -3.69 3.19 7.17
C LEU A 137 -4.59 2.34 6.28
N THR A 138 -4.03 1.29 5.68
CA THR A 138 -4.72 0.52 4.65
C THR A 138 -4.94 -0.94 5.06
N SER A 139 -6.01 -1.56 4.61
CA SER A 139 -6.27 -2.98 4.84
C SER A 139 -7.31 -3.56 3.87
N PHE A 140 -7.26 -4.88 3.68
CA PHE A 140 -8.32 -5.67 3.05
C PHE A 140 -9.45 -6.02 4.03
N SER A 141 -9.24 -5.86 5.34
CA SER A 141 -10.18 -6.22 6.38
C SER A 141 -11.00 -5.01 6.85
N SER A 142 -12.33 -5.10 6.72
CA SER A 142 -13.23 -4.09 7.26
C SER A 142 -13.17 -4.00 8.78
N GLU A 143 -12.82 -5.09 9.47
CA GLU A 143 -12.63 -5.13 10.93
C GLU A 143 -11.41 -4.29 11.33
N VAL A 144 -10.25 -4.50 10.68
CA VAL A 144 -9.03 -3.70 10.89
C VAL A 144 -9.32 -2.21 10.63
N LEU A 145 -10.01 -1.88 9.53
CA LEU A 145 -10.36 -0.49 9.21
C LEU A 145 -11.30 0.16 10.24
N LYS A 146 -12.22 -0.60 10.83
CA LYS A 146 -13.05 -0.13 11.95
C LYS A 146 -12.21 0.14 13.18
N THR A 147 -11.32 -0.79 13.54
CA THR A 147 -10.40 -0.63 14.67
C THR A 147 -9.52 0.61 14.49
N ILE A 148 -8.98 0.85 13.28
CA ILE A 148 -8.24 2.09 12.97
C ILE A 148 -9.12 3.32 13.23
N GLY A 149 -10.39 3.30 12.77
CA GLY A 149 -11.33 4.40 12.99
C GLY A 149 -11.64 4.69 14.47
N GLU A 150 -11.53 3.67 15.33
CA GLU A 150 -11.70 3.81 16.78
C GLU A 150 -10.45 4.32 17.49
N VAL A 151 -9.25 3.80 17.13
CA VAL A 151 -8.00 4.12 17.82
C VAL A 151 -7.27 5.34 17.26
N ALA A 152 -7.47 5.64 15.96
CA ALA A 152 -6.82 6.75 15.26
C ALA A 152 -7.76 7.41 14.23
N PRO A 153 -8.88 8.00 14.66
CA PRO A 153 -9.90 8.59 13.77
C PRO A 153 -9.38 9.75 12.91
N HIS A 154 -8.26 10.34 13.26
CA HIS A 154 -7.61 11.44 12.56
C HIS A 154 -6.74 10.97 11.37
N ILE A 155 -6.36 9.69 11.31
CA ILE A 155 -5.62 9.14 10.18
C ILE A 155 -6.61 8.59 9.15
N ARG A 156 -6.43 8.99 7.88
CA ARG A 156 -7.27 8.51 6.78
C ARG A 156 -7.12 7.01 6.57
N ARG A 157 -8.17 6.39 6.06
CA ARG A 157 -8.22 4.93 5.83
C ARG A 157 -8.44 4.64 4.36
N LEU A 158 -7.72 3.62 3.87
CA LEU A 158 -7.88 3.11 2.52
C LEU A 158 -8.20 1.62 2.60
N SER A 159 -9.26 1.21 1.92
CA SER A 159 -9.60 -0.20 1.77
C SER A 159 -9.14 -0.75 0.42
N SER A 160 -8.74 -2.03 0.40
CA SER A 160 -8.38 -2.74 -0.83
C SER A 160 -9.37 -3.86 -1.12
N LEU A 161 -9.80 -3.99 -2.38
CA LEU A 161 -10.67 -5.06 -2.85
C LEU A 161 -10.07 -5.80 -4.05
N ASN A 162 -10.28 -7.12 -4.08
CA ASN A 162 -9.97 -8.01 -5.21
C ASN A 162 -11.09 -9.04 -5.39
N HIS A 163 -11.00 -9.86 -6.43
CA HIS A 163 -11.97 -10.91 -6.70
C HIS A 163 -12.24 -11.82 -5.49
N ARG A 164 -11.20 -12.16 -4.72
CA ARG A 164 -11.34 -13.03 -3.55
C ARG A 164 -12.08 -12.35 -2.41
N SER A 165 -11.76 -11.08 -2.13
CA SER A 165 -12.34 -10.35 -0.99
C SER A 165 -13.82 -10.03 -1.18
N VAL A 166 -14.32 -9.97 -2.42
CA VAL A 166 -15.74 -9.69 -2.70
C VAL A 166 -16.62 -10.93 -2.72
N GLN A 167 -16.04 -12.14 -2.76
CA GLN A 167 -16.81 -13.40 -2.85
C GLN A 167 -17.82 -13.61 -1.71
N PRO A 168 -17.50 -13.34 -0.43
CA PRO A 168 -18.42 -13.65 0.66
C PRO A 168 -19.73 -12.86 0.65
N LEU A 169 -19.69 -11.58 0.25
CA LEU A 169 -20.85 -10.67 0.29
C LEU A 169 -21.37 -10.30 -1.11
N GLY A 170 -20.62 -10.62 -2.15
CA GLY A 170 -20.84 -10.09 -3.49
C GLY A 170 -20.28 -8.66 -3.64
N LEU A 171 -20.03 -8.27 -4.91
CA LEU A 171 -19.30 -7.05 -5.24
C LEU A 171 -19.94 -5.78 -4.65
N ARG A 172 -21.22 -5.51 -4.95
CA ARG A 172 -21.92 -4.30 -4.51
C ARG A 172 -21.89 -4.15 -2.99
N GLN A 173 -22.25 -5.20 -2.25
CA GLN A 173 -22.29 -5.14 -0.78
C GLN A 173 -20.90 -4.97 -0.18
N SER A 174 -19.86 -5.59 -0.78
CA SER A 174 -18.48 -5.41 -0.35
C SER A 174 -18.03 -3.96 -0.54
N VAL A 175 -18.32 -3.35 -1.69
CA VAL A 175 -18.01 -1.93 -1.97
C VAL A 175 -18.71 -1.01 -0.98
N GLU A 176 -20.02 -1.18 -0.81
CA GLU A 176 -20.82 -0.37 0.12
C GLU A 176 -20.31 -0.49 1.55
N ALA A 177 -19.98 -1.72 2.00
CA ALA A 177 -19.43 -1.95 3.34
C ALA A 177 -18.06 -1.27 3.55
N MET A 178 -17.17 -1.34 2.54
CA MET A 178 -15.84 -0.71 2.63
C MET A 178 -15.92 0.82 2.60
N LEU A 179 -16.82 1.40 1.81
CA LEU A 179 -17.04 2.85 1.79
C LEU A 179 -17.55 3.43 3.12
N GLN A 180 -18.14 2.60 4.00
CA GLN A 180 -18.53 3.04 5.35
C GLN A 180 -17.36 3.16 6.32
N VAL A 181 -16.23 2.50 6.02
CA VAL A 181 -15.10 2.39 6.95
C VAL A 181 -13.80 2.96 6.38
N SER A 182 -13.80 3.48 5.15
CA SER A 182 -12.62 4.03 4.49
C SER A 182 -12.92 5.28 3.67
N ASP A 183 -11.89 6.11 3.48
CA ASP A 183 -11.94 7.35 2.72
C ASP A 183 -11.67 7.11 1.23
N VAL A 184 -10.89 6.08 0.92
CA VAL A 184 -10.48 5.65 -0.43
C VAL A 184 -10.67 4.15 -0.57
N LEU A 185 -11.10 3.71 -1.74
CA LEU A 185 -11.24 2.31 -2.12
C LEU A 185 -10.33 2.01 -3.31
N ALA A 186 -9.31 1.20 -3.10
CA ALA A 186 -8.41 0.71 -4.14
C ALA A 186 -8.85 -0.68 -4.61
N ILE A 187 -9.03 -0.86 -5.91
CA ILE A 187 -9.58 -2.10 -6.50
C ILE A 187 -8.56 -2.74 -7.42
N GLU A 188 -8.46 -4.08 -7.35
CA GLU A 188 -7.65 -4.88 -8.25
C GLU A 188 -7.99 -4.55 -9.72
N LYS A 189 -6.95 -4.35 -10.54
CA LYS A 189 -7.06 -3.95 -11.94
C LYS A 189 -8.07 -4.80 -12.74
N ALA A 190 -8.00 -6.12 -12.59
CA ALA A 190 -8.86 -7.03 -13.33
C ALA A 190 -10.33 -6.85 -12.91
N LEU A 191 -10.61 -6.85 -11.62
CA LEU A 191 -11.96 -6.63 -11.10
C LEU A 191 -12.52 -5.26 -11.50
N LEU A 192 -11.70 -4.21 -11.39
CA LEU A 192 -12.13 -2.86 -11.76
C LEU A 192 -12.43 -2.74 -13.26
N LEU A 193 -11.64 -3.40 -14.11
CA LEU A 193 -11.87 -3.40 -15.56
C LEU A 193 -13.14 -4.17 -15.94
N GLU A 194 -13.34 -5.36 -15.36
CA GLU A 194 -14.51 -6.20 -15.61
C GLU A 194 -15.83 -5.53 -15.19
N GLU A 195 -15.80 -4.83 -14.05
CA GLU A 195 -16.98 -4.25 -13.41
C GLU A 195 -16.99 -2.71 -13.46
N TRP A 196 -16.32 -2.12 -14.46
CA TRP A 196 -16.11 -0.67 -14.55
C TRP A 196 -17.41 0.13 -14.45
N GLU A 197 -18.46 -0.25 -15.17
CA GLU A 197 -19.74 0.47 -15.20
C GLU A 197 -20.40 0.52 -13.81
N LEU A 198 -20.37 -0.58 -13.09
CA LEU A 198 -20.91 -0.66 -11.73
C LEU A 198 -20.03 0.12 -10.75
N LEU A 199 -18.72 -0.12 -10.77
CA LEU A 199 -17.80 0.42 -9.77
C LEU A 199 -17.62 1.93 -9.92
N SER A 200 -17.53 2.45 -11.15
CA SER A 200 -17.45 3.89 -11.40
C SER A 200 -18.75 4.64 -11.09
N ALA A 201 -19.89 3.95 -11.07
CA ALA A 201 -21.16 4.52 -10.62
C ALA A 201 -21.33 4.51 -9.10
N LEU A 202 -20.70 3.57 -8.40
CA LEU A 202 -20.79 3.43 -6.94
C LEU A 202 -19.74 4.23 -6.18
N VAL A 203 -18.53 4.36 -6.75
CA VAL A 203 -17.38 4.97 -6.08
C VAL A 203 -17.01 6.26 -6.79
N PRO A 204 -17.08 7.41 -6.11
CA PRO A 204 -16.62 8.68 -6.66
C PRO A 204 -15.17 8.62 -7.13
N ALA A 205 -14.86 9.25 -8.26
CA ALA A 205 -13.54 9.19 -8.89
C ALA A 205 -12.39 9.58 -7.94
N GLU A 206 -12.62 10.57 -7.08
CA GLU A 206 -11.66 11.04 -6.07
C GLU A 206 -11.43 10.05 -4.90
N LYS A 207 -12.23 8.98 -4.85
CA LYS A 207 -12.11 7.89 -3.87
C LYS A 207 -11.72 6.55 -4.48
N LEU A 208 -11.60 6.47 -5.81
CA LEU A 208 -11.35 5.23 -6.53
C LEU A 208 -9.87 5.07 -6.90
N GLY A 209 -9.22 4.04 -6.41
CA GLY A 209 -7.86 3.65 -6.79
C GLY A 209 -7.83 2.36 -7.58
N VAL A 210 -6.76 2.15 -8.34
CA VAL A 210 -6.48 0.90 -9.06
C VAL A 210 -5.10 0.34 -8.71
N TRP A 211 -4.99 -1.00 -8.57
CA TRP A 211 -3.73 -1.74 -8.34
C TRP A 211 -3.77 -3.10 -9.04
N VAL A 212 -2.74 -3.65 -9.65
CA VAL A 212 -1.43 -3.10 -9.96
C VAL A 212 -1.25 -3.16 -11.48
N PRO A 213 -1.50 -2.08 -12.24
CA PRO A 213 -1.11 -2.03 -13.63
C PRO A 213 0.41 -1.80 -13.73
N ASN A 214 1.11 -2.60 -14.55
CA ASN A 214 2.58 -2.55 -14.67
C ASN A 214 3.07 -2.37 -16.10
N GLU A 215 2.23 -2.63 -17.09
CA GLU A 215 2.58 -2.47 -18.49
C GLU A 215 2.26 -1.05 -18.96
N LEU A 216 3.07 -0.53 -19.88
CA LEU A 216 2.93 0.86 -20.39
C LEU A 216 1.54 1.13 -20.98
N GLU A 217 0.95 0.15 -21.65
CA GLU A 217 -0.39 0.24 -22.24
C GLU A 217 -1.47 0.35 -21.14
N ASP A 218 -1.40 -0.52 -20.13
CA ASP A 218 -2.31 -0.49 -18.97
C ASP A 218 -2.19 0.84 -18.21
N LEU A 219 -0.97 1.29 -17.95
CA LEU A 219 -0.71 2.56 -17.27
C LEU A 219 -1.28 3.75 -18.06
N SER A 220 -1.06 3.77 -19.36
CA SER A 220 -1.61 4.80 -20.26
C SER A 220 -3.14 4.78 -20.30
N PHE A 221 -3.75 3.59 -20.18
CA PHE A 221 -5.18 3.44 -20.11
C PHE A 221 -5.76 4.01 -18.81
N TRP A 222 -5.18 3.66 -17.66
CA TRP A 222 -5.67 4.11 -16.35
C TRP A 222 -5.39 5.58 -16.06
N LEU A 223 -4.30 6.14 -16.59
CA LEU A 223 -3.99 7.58 -16.47
C LEU A 223 -5.03 8.49 -17.16
N LYS A 224 -5.81 7.94 -18.11
CA LYS A 224 -6.89 8.65 -18.82
C LYS A 224 -8.27 8.45 -18.15
N ARG A 225 -8.36 7.60 -17.14
CA ARG A 225 -9.61 7.27 -16.45
C ARG A 225 -9.83 8.16 -15.23
N PRO A 226 -11.10 8.40 -14.86
CA PRO A 226 -11.42 9.14 -13.65
C PRO A 226 -11.20 8.27 -12.40
N VAL A 227 -9.95 8.08 -12.04
CA VAL A 227 -9.53 7.43 -10.80
C VAL A 227 -8.62 8.37 -10.02
N ARG A 228 -8.61 8.27 -8.69
CA ARG A 228 -7.75 9.06 -7.80
C ARG A 228 -6.29 8.70 -7.95
N GLN A 229 -6.01 7.38 -7.99
CA GLN A 229 -4.64 6.87 -7.89
C GLN A 229 -4.42 5.59 -8.67
N ILE A 230 -3.17 5.40 -9.06
CA ILE A 230 -2.65 4.19 -9.69
C ILE A 230 -1.49 3.66 -8.84
N THR A 231 -1.68 2.52 -8.18
CA THR A 231 -0.62 1.82 -7.45
C THR A 231 0.08 0.85 -8.39
N THR A 232 1.39 1.00 -8.58
CA THR A 232 2.15 0.25 -9.59
C THR A 232 3.53 -0.19 -9.09
N ASP A 233 3.97 -1.37 -9.56
CA ASP A 233 5.33 -1.87 -9.35
C ASP A 233 6.35 -1.19 -10.30
N ARG A 234 5.85 -0.44 -11.32
CA ARG A 234 6.63 0.24 -12.36
C ARG A 234 6.29 1.74 -12.40
N PRO A 235 6.54 2.48 -11.31
CA PRO A 235 6.28 3.93 -11.27
C PRO A 235 7.08 4.70 -12.32
N ASP A 236 8.26 4.22 -12.73
CA ASP A 236 9.05 4.75 -13.83
C ASP A 236 8.26 4.77 -15.16
N LEU A 237 7.56 3.67 -15.48
CA LEU A 237 6.72 3.61 -16.67
C LEU A 237 5.45 4.46 -16.53
N ALA A 238 4.89 4.55 -15.32
CA ALA A 238 3.72 5.38 -15.07
C ALA A 238 4.04 6.88 -15.25
N VAL A 239 5.17 7.35 -14.73
CA VAL A 239 5.65 8.72 -14.92
C VAL A 239 5.89 9.00 -16.40
N LYS A 240 6.60 8.12 -17.10
CA LYS A 240 6.83 8.24 -18.55
C LYS A 240 5.54 8.28 -19.36
N ALA A 241 4.56 7.43 -19.03
CA ALA A 241 3.26 7.42 -19.68
C ALA A 241 2.50 8.73 -19.46
N ARG A 242 2.56 9.28 -18.24
CA ARG A 242 1.94 10.57 -17.89
C ARG A 242 2.57 11.73 -18.65
N GLU A 243 3.90 11.80 -18.74
CA GLU A 243 4.62 12.82 -19.51
C GLU A 243 4.24 12.78 -21.01
N GLY A 244 4.22 11.58 -21.61
CA GLY A 244 3.81 11.42 -23.01
C GLY A 244 2.36 11.80 -23.30
N LEU A 245 1.48 11.79 -22.29
CA LEU A 245 0.10 12.27 -22.42
C LEU A 245 0.03 13.81 -22.43
N PHE A 246 0.91 14.50 -21.71
CA PHE A 246 1.00 15.96 -21.72
C PHE A 246 1.60 16.46 -23.05
N ASP A 247 2.64 15.80 -23.55
CA ASP A 247 3.27 16.18 -24.83
C ASP A 247 2.32 15.99 -26.02
N ALA A 248 1.45 14.99 -26.00
CA ALA A 248 0.47 14.73 -27.07
C ALA A 248 -0.73 15.69 -27.05
N ALA A 249 -0.91 16.48 -25.99
CA ALA A 249 -2.01 17.43 -25.82
C ALA A 249 -1.64 18.87 -26.26
N HIS A 250 -0.40 19.10 -26.65
CA HIS A 250 0.15 20.36 -27.20
C HIS A 250 0.58 20.18 -28.66
#